data_b74f4bbcc10fc478ab60e77539f26e62
#
_entry.id   b74f4bbcc10fc478ab60e77539f26e62
#
_cell.length_a   1.000
_cell.length_b   1.000
_cell.length_c   1.000
_cell.angle_alpha   90.00
_cell.angle_beta   90.00
_cell.angle_gamma   90.00
#
_symmetry.space_group_name_H-M   'P 1'
#
loop_
_entity.id
_entity.type
_entity.pdbx_description
1 polymer ?
#
loop_
_entity_poly.entity_id
_entity_poly.type
_entity_poly.pdbx_seq_one_letter_code
_entity_poly.pdbx_strand_id
1 'polypeptide(L)'
;MFERSSRAHWGLIGIAGLLLATSSGCSVMRALAVQTAPHTEEIDAEYATLAGKKVLVYVWAKPEALWDYPHLRLDLASHISAYLSQNVPDVEVIPAAQVEAHLKSLPNMNPDPVDLARHFHANHVIHVSIYKFSMRDPGLSQFYRGRISASVVVLDLTAKDETVRRVPLEDVVVVVPEEGPLGYHNVSIDQVRDMTYREFTQATGRKFHAWEKEAE
;
A
#
# COMPACT_ATOMS: atom_id res chain seq x y z
N MET A 1 -29.72 -71.52 -43.92
CA MET A 1 -28.27 -71.49 -43.62
C MET A 1 -27.72 -70.12 -44.04
N PHE A 2 -27.09 -69.39 -43.16
CA PHE A 2 -26.52 -68.01 -43.30
C PHE A 2 -27.52 -66.82 -43.24
N GLU A 3 -27.75 -66.39 -42.01
CA GLU A 3 -27.99 -64.98 -41.72
C GLU A 3 -27.24 -64.66 -40.42
N ARG A 4 -26.13 -63.97 -40.54
CA ARG A 4 -25.44 -63.25 -39.46
C ARG A 4 -24.35 -62.39 -40.07
N SER A 5 -24.59 -61.11 -40.20
CA SER A 5 -23.55 -60.03 -40.12
C SER A 5 -24.07 -58.68 -40.63
N SER A 6 -24.85 -58.00 -39.86
CA SER A 6 -25.17 -56.57 -40.18
C SER A 6 -25.42 -55.64 -38.96
N ARG A 7 -25.11 -56.11 -37.77
CA ARG A 7 -25.38 -55.25 -36.56
C ARG A 7 -24.16 -54.63 -35.89
N ALA A 8 -22.93 -54.92 -36.40
CA ALA A 8 -21.68 -54.45 -35.75
C ALA A 8 -21.20 -53.06 -36.19
N HIS A 9 -21.69 -52.50 -37.29
CA HIS A 9 -21.14 -51.24 -37.82
C HIS A 9 -21.87 -49.97 -37.37
N TRP A 10 -23.07 -50.09 -36.82
CA TRP A 10 -23.81 -48.90 -36.34
C TRP A 10 -23.40 -48.43 -34.95
N GLY A 11 -22.83 -49.31 -34.13
CA GLY A 11 -22.31 -48.96 -32.79
C GLY A 11 -21.03 -48.13 -32.81
N LEU A 12 -20.21 -48.27 -33.81
CA LEU A 12 -18.90 -47.58 -33.92
C LEU A 12 -19.04 -46.13 -34.41
N ILE A 13 -20.05 -45.83 -35.21
CA ILE A 13 -20.30 -44.48 -35.72
C ILE A 13 -20.88 -43.56 -34.63
N GLY A 14 -21.66 -44.11 -33.71
CA GLY A 14 -22.24 -43.36 -32.58
C GLY A 14 -21.20 -42.91 -31.53
N ILE A 15 -20.17 -43.73 -31.31
CA ILE A 15 -19.11 -43.43 -30.32
C ILE A 15 -18.10 -42.40 -30.86
N ALA A 16 -17.81 -42.44 -32.17
CA ALA A 16 -16.92 -41.45 -32.81
C ALA A 16 -17.53 -40.04 -32.86
N GLY A 17 -18.85 -39.92 -32.98
CA GLY A 17 -19.56 -38.64 -32.96
C GLY A 17 -19.59 -37.99 -31.58
N LEU A 18 -19.59 -38.77 -30.50
CA LEU A 18 -19.66 -38.25 -29.13
C LEU A 18 -18.30 -37.73 -28.62
N LEU A 19 -17.19 -38.25 -29.14
CA LEU A 19 -15.83 -37.88 -28.79
C LEU A 19 -15.36 -36.58 -29.45
N LEU A 20 -16.00 -36.13 -30.54
CA LEU A 20 -15.66 -34.88 -31.25
C LEU A 20 -16.37 -33.63 -30.66
N ALA A 21 -17.41 -33.82 -29.85
CA ALA A 21 -18.16 -32.68 -29.24
C ALA A 21 -17.52 -32.17 -27.95
N THR A 22 -16.53 -32.85 -27.36
CA THR A 22 -15.92 -32.47 -26.08
C THR A 22 -14.69 -31.54 -26.20
N SER A 23 -14.16 -31.32 -27.41
CA SER A 23 -12.94 -30.51 -27.61
C SER A 23 -13.21 -29.01 -27.86
N SER A 24 -14.47 -28.62 -28.10
CA SER A 24 -14.80 -27.18 -28.41
C SER A 24 -15.19 -26.36 -27.18
N GLY A 25 -15.41 -26.98 -26.00
CA GLY A 25 -15.89 -26.29 -24.80
C GLY A 25 -14.84 -25.44 -24.10
N CYS A 26 -13.56 -25.81 -24.19
CA CYS A 26 -12.51 -25.11 -23.44
C CYS A 26 -12.09 -23.74 -24.02
N SER A 27 -12.25 -23.55 -25.34
CA SER A 27 -11.88 -22.29 -25.98
C SER A 27 -12.90 -21.18 -25.73
N VAL A 28 -14.20 -21.53 -25.68
CA VAL A 28 -15.27 -20.54 -25.42
C VAL A 28 -15.28 -20.10 -23.94
N MET A 29 -15.04 -21.03 -23.00
CA MET A 29 -14.90 -20.66 -21.59
C MET A 29 -13.66 -19.80 -21.33
N ARG A 30 -12.57 -20.03 -22.05
CA ARG A 30 -11.35 -19.22 -21.93
C ARG A 30 -11.55 -17.82 -22.53
N ALA A 31 -12.28 -17.71 -23.63
CA ALA A 31 -12.62 -16.41 -24.22
C ALA A 31 -13.59 -15.58 -23.34
N LEU A 32 -14.56 -16.23 -22.68
CA LEU A 32 -15.46 -15.57 -21.72
C LEU A 32 -14.72 -15.15 -20.45
N ALA A 33 -13.78 -15.95 -19.94
CA ALA A 33 -12.99 -15.61 -18.77
C ALA A 33 -12.04 -14.42 -19.02
N VAL A 34 -11.52 -14.25 -20.23
CA VAL A 34 -10.69 -13.11 -20.62
C VAL A 34 -11.52 -11.81 -20.75
N GLN A 35 -12.80 -11.91 -21.15
CA GLN A 35 -13.68 -10.76 -21.27
C GLN A 35 -14.25 -10.26 -19.93
N THR A 36 -14.18 -11.08 -18.87
CA THR A 36 -14.66 -10.72 -17.51
C THR A 36 -13.52 -10.45 -16.53
N ALA A 37 -12.27 -10.58 -16.94
CA ALA A 37 -11.14 -10.17 -16.10
C ALA A 37 -11.17 -8.64 -15.95
N PRO A 38 -11.16 -8.10 -14.73
CA PRO A 38 -11.04 -6.67 -14.54
C PRO A 38 -9.76 -6.20 -15.24
N HIS A 39 -9.87 -5.14 -16.02
CA HIS A 39 -8.71 -4.49 -16.59
C HIS A 39 -7.96 -3.84 -15.44
N THR A 40 -6.79 -4.40 -15.12
CA THR A 40 -5.86 -3.79 -14.16
C THR A 40 -4.77 -3.06 -14.93
N GLU A 41 -4.45 -1.87 -14.49
CA GLU A 41 -3.32 -1.08 -14.97
C GLU A 41 -2.19 -1.18 -13.95
N GLU A 42 -1.00 -1.59 -14.40
CA GLU A 42 0.18 -1.62 -13.56
C GLU A 42 0.76 -0.20 -13.47
N ILE A 43 0.85 0.30 -12.23
CA ILE A 43 1.43 1.60 -11.91
C ILE A 43 2.84 1.40 -11.38
N ASP A 44 3.81 2.02 -12.02
CA ASP A 44 5.20 1.98 -11.59
C ASP A 44 5.43 2.72 -10.27
N ALA A 45 6.45 2.29 -9.53
CA ALA A 45 6.88 2.98 -8.32
C ALA A 45 7.48 4.35 -8.63
N GLU A 46 7.13 5.39 -7.86
CA GLU A 46 7.81 6.70 -7.95
C GLU A 46 9.29 6.61 -7.52
N TYR A 47 9.59 5.67 -6.60
CA TYR A 47 10.94 5.41 -6.11
C TYR A 47 11.20 3.90 -5.91
N ALA A 48 11.72 3.23 -6.94
CA ALA A 48 11.88 1.77 -6.99
C ALA A 48 13.19 1.24 -6.35
N THR A 49 14.06 2.09 -5.78
CA THR A 49 15.42 1.68 -5.40
C THR A 49 15.61 1.28 -3.94
N LEU A 50 14.53 0.95 -3.21
CA LEU A 50 14.60 0.53 -1.81
C LEU A 50 14.91 -0.97 -1.61
N ALA A 51 14.79 -1.80 -2.65
CA ALA A 51 15.07 -3.23 -2.56
C ALA A 51 16.49 -3.49 -2.04
N GLY A 52 16.62 -4.37 -1.04
CA GLY A 52 17.90 -4.70 -0.40
C GLY A 52 18.55 -3.56 0.37
N LYS A 53 17.83 -2.50 0.73
CA LYS A 53 18.34 -1.35 1.47
C LYS A 53 17.86 -1.36 2.92
N LYS A 54 18.69 -0.75 3.78
CA LYS A 54 18.33 -0.48 5.16
C LYS A 54 17.65 0.89 5.24
N VAL A 55 16.37 0.90 5.61
CA VAL A 55 15.48 2.06 5.51
C VAL A 55 14.98 2.48 6.89
N LEU A 56 15.01 3.77 7.14
CA LEU A 56 14.40 4.42 8.29
C LEU A 56 13.15 5.18 7.86
N VAL A 57 12.02 4.91 8.51
CA VAL A 57 10.78 5.68 8.33
C VAL A 57 10.72 6.73 9.44
N TYR A 58 10.79 8.00 9.07
CA TYR A 58 10.69 9.12 10.00
C TYR A 58 9.45 9.95 9.71
N VAL A 59 8.49 9.90 10.61
CA VAL A 59 7.25 10.68 10.52
C VAL A 59 7.38 11.91 11.43
N TRP A 60 7.23 13.07 10.84
CA TRP A 60 7.10 14.35 11.55
C TRP A 60 5.66 14.85 11.48
N ALA A 61 5.16 15.44 12.54
CA ALA A 61 3.86 16.07 12.60
C ALA A 61 3.93 17.35 13.42
N LYS A 62 3.03 18.29 13.13
CA LYS A 62 2.91 19.52 13.91
C LYS A 62 2.56 19.21 15.36
N PRO A 63 3.08 19.97 16.35
CA PRO A 63 2.80 19.76 17.78
C PRO A 63 1.31 19.70 18.11
N GLU A 64 0.48 20.51 17.44
CA GLU A 64 -0.97 20.56 17.68
C GLU A 64 -1.65 19.20 17.39
N ALA A 65 -1.20 18.49 16.34
CA ALA A 65 -1.71 17.16 16.04
C ALA A 65 -1.30 16.13 17.09
N LEU A 66 -0.14 16.31 17.70
CA LEU A 66 0.38 15.39 18.72
C LEU A 66 -0.26 15.59 20.10
N TRP A 67 -0.89 16.74 20.38
CA TRP A 67 -1.64 16.92 21.62
C TRP A 67 -2.87 16.04 21.68
N ASP A 68 -3.62 15.96 20.60
CA ASP A 68 -4.82 15.11 20.53
C ASP A 68 -4.48 13.65 20.22
N TYR A 69 -3.38 13.41 19.48
CA TYR A 69 -2.94 12.11 18.99
C TYR A 69 -1.45 11.87 19.28
N PRO A 70 -1.07 11.62 20.52
CA PRO A 70 0.35 11.54 20.94
C PRO A 70 1.13 10.39 20.31
N HIS A 71 0.43 9.35 19.83
CA HIS A 71 1.04 8.19 19.17
C HIS A 71 1.07 8.30 17.64
N LEU A 72 0.54 9.39 17.05
CA LEU A 72 0.40 9.55 15.59
C LEU A 72 1.68 9.21 14.82
N ARG A 73 2.84 9.71 15.26
CA ARG A 73 4.12 9.46 14.58
C ARG A 73 4.51 8.00 14.62
N LEU A 74 4.44 7.39 15.81
CA LEU A 74 4.79 5.99 16.01
C LEU A 74 3.85 5.05 15.24
N ASP A 75 2.55 5.32 15.31
CA ASP A 75 1.54 4.49 14.65
C ASP A 75 1.73 4.51 13.13
N LEU A 76 1.82 5.70 12.52
CA LEU A 76 2.03 5.81 11.08
C LEU A 76 3.39 5.26 10.62
N ALA A 77 4.46 5.56 11.36
CA ALA A 77 5.77 4.98 11.05
C ALA A 77 5.75 3.45 11.12
N SER A 78 5.04 2.86 12.11
CA SER A 78 4.90 1.41 12.25
C SER A 78 4.10 0.80 11.10
N HIS A 79 2.99 1.42 10.71
CA HIS A 79 2.16 0.95 9.61
C HIS A 79 2.90 1.02 8.27
N ILE A 80 3.58 2.15 7.97
CA ILE A 80 4.39 2.30 6.76
C ILE A 80 5.54 1.29 6.75
N SER A 81 6.24 1.11 7.88
CA SER A 81 7.32 0.13 8.02
C SER A 81 6.85 -1.30 7.74
N ALA A 82 5.70 -1.70 8.30
CA ALA A 82 5.11 -3.00 8.08
C ALA A 82 4.71 -3.19 6.61
N TYR A 83 4.12 -2.18 6.00
CA TYR A 83 3.73 -2.21 4.58
C TYR A 83 4.95 -2.37 3.66
N LEU A 84 6.02 -1.61 3.89
CA LEU A 84 7.26 -1.70 3.12
C LEU A 84 7.90 -3.09 3.24
N SER A 85 7.97 -3.63 4.45
CA SER A 85 8.52 -4.98 4.69
C SER A 85 7.74 -6.09 4.00
N GLN A 86 6.46 -5.88 3.69
CA GLN A 86 5.61 -6.85 3.00
C GLN A 86 5.67 -6.72 1.48
N ASN A 87 5.91 -5.52 0.95
CA ASN A 87 5.72 -5.22 -0.48
C ASN A 87 7.02 -4.85 -1.22
N VAL A 88 8.10 -4.51 -0.49
CA VAL A 88 9.40 -4.20 -1.11
C VAL A 88 10.36 -5.35 -0.84
N PRO A 89 10.93 -5.99 -1.89
CA PRO A 89 11.80 -7.15 -1.73
C PRO A 89 13.06 -6.81 -0.92
N ASP A 90 13.41 -7.70 0.02
CA ASP A 90 14.68 -7.66 0.79
C ASP A 90 14.96 -6.34 1.51
N VAL A 91 13.95 -5.49 1.74
CA VAL A 91 14.11 -4.25 2.49
C VAL A 91 14.30 -4.53 3.98
N GLU A 92 15.33 -3.95 4.59
CA GLU A 92 15.54 -3.97 6.05
C GLU A 92 14.96 -2.67 6.63
N VAL A 93 13.79 -2.72 7.25
CA VAL A 93 13.18 -1.53 7.86
C VAL A 93 13.53 -1.46 9.34
N ILE A 94 14.08 -0.31 9.77
CA ILE A 94 14.38 -0.06 11.18
C ILE A 94 13.07 0.01 11.96
N PRO A 95 12.91 -0.74 13.08
CA PRO A 95 11.69 -0.74 13.86
C PRO A 95 11.31 0.66 14.36
N ALA A 96 10.09 1.11 14.04
CA ALA A 96 9.61 2.45 14.41
C ALA A 96 9.68 2.73 15.92
N ALA A 97 9.49 1.69 16.75
CA ALA A 97 9.62 1.80 18.21
C ALA A 97 11.05 2.16 18.66
N GLN A 98 12.08 1.69 17.96
CA GLN A 98 13.47 2.05 18.26
C GLN A 98 13.73 3.51 17.90
N VAL A 99 13.23 3.96 16.75
CA VAL A 99 13.33 5.36 16.32
C VAL A 99 12.62 6.28 17.32
N GLU A 100 11.40 5.95 17.72
CA GLU A 100 10.62 6.73 18.69
C GLU A 100 11.28 6.77 20.08
N ALA A 101 11.87 5.66 20.54
CA ALA A 101 12.62 5.62 21.81
C ALA A 101 13.83 6.54 21.75
N HIS A 102 14.57 6.56 20.64
CA HIS A 102 15.70 7.45 20.43
C HIS A 102 15.25 8.92 20.40
N LEU A 103 14.18 9.24 19.64
CA LEU A 103 13.62 10.60 19.60
C LEU A 103 13.24 11.14 20.98
N LYS A 104 12.65 10.30 21.84
CA LYS A 104 12.29 10.69 23.21
C LYS A 104 13.52 10.93 24.11
N SER A 105 14.67 10.39 23.78
CA SER A 105 15.93 10.61 24.52
C SER A 105 16.63 11.93 24.15
N LEU A 106 16.24 12.55 23.03
CA LEU A 106 16.85 13.78 22.54
C LEU A 106 16.22 15.02 23.19
N PRO A 107 17.01 16.04 23.50
CA PRO A 107 16.50 17.34 23.99
C PRO A 107 15.51 18.00 23.03
N ASN A 108 15.75 17.83 21.73
CA ASN A 108 14.85 18.24 20.66
C ASN A 108 14.30 16.98 19.97
N MET A 109 12.99 16.76 20.08
CA MET A 109 12.29 15.63 19.47
C MET A 109 12.15 15.74 17.94
N ASN A 110 12.83 16.68 17.30
CA ASN A 110 12.82 16.91 15.85
C ASN A 110 14.28 17.07 15.34
N PRO A 111 15.09 16.01 15.37
CA PRO A 111 16.45 16.04 14.84
C PRO A 111 16.45 16.11 13.31
N ASP A 112 17.62 16.42 12.72
CA ASP A 112 17.81 16.28 11.28
C ASP A 112 17.63 14.82 10.87
N PRO A 113 16.82 14.51 9.86
CA PRO A 113 16.63 13.14 9.37
C PRO A 113 17.94 12.45 8.94
N VAL A 114 18.94 13.21 8.49
CA VAL A 114 20.26 12.68 8.12
C VAL A 114 21.02 12.20 9.35
N ASP A 115 20.93 12.92 10.47
CA ASP A 115 21.58 12.52 11.72
C ASP A 115 20.92 11.26 12.30
N LEU A 116 19.59 11.14 12.17
CA LEU A 116 18.91 9.89 12.49
C LEU A 116 19.39 8.73 11.62
N ALA A 117 19.52 8.94 10.31
CA ALA A 117 20.04 7.91 9.40
C ALA A 117 21.40 7.43 9.82
N ARG A 118 22.31 8.35 10.15
CA ARG A 118 23.69 8.02 10.60
C ARG A 118 23.67 7.25 11.91
N HIS A 119 22.85 7.66 12.88
CA HIS A 119 22.71 6.96 14.17
C HIS A 119 22.28 5.51 14.00
N PHE A 120 21.31 5.24 13.12
CA PHE A 120 20.76 3.90 12.87
C PHE A 120 21.48 3.14 11.76
N HIS A 121 22.52 3.71 11.15
CA HIS A 121 23.22 3.16 9.98
C HIS A 121 22.25 2.83 8.83
N ALA A 122 21.30 3.71 8.59
CA ALA A 122 20.34 3.58 7.49
C ALA A 122 20.97 4.04 6.17
N ASN A 123 20.62 3.35 5.08
CA ASN A 123 21.00 3.77 3.73
C ASN A 123 20.06 4.85 3.19
N HIS A 124 18.76 4.75 3.57
CA HIS A 124 17.71 5.63 3.13
C HIS A 124 16.83 6.08 4.30
N VAL A 125 16.30 7.30 4.20
CA VAL A 125 15.25 7.78 5.08
C VAL A 125 14.03 8.11 4.25
N ILE A 126 12.88 7.56 4.62
CA ILE A 126 11.58 8.01 4.14
C ILE A 126 11.08 9.04 5.17
N HIS A 127 11.22 10.31 4.83
CA HIS A 127 10.78 11.42 5.67
C HIS A 127 9.37 11.83 5.26
N VAL A 128 8.41 11.59 6.14
CA VAL A 128 6.99 11.95 5.98
C VAL A 128 6.67 13.13 6.87
N SER A 129 6.37 14.29 6.27
CA SER A 129 6.04 15.51 7.00
C SER A 129 4.55 15.80 6.91
N ILE A 130 3.81 15.53 7.99
CA ILE A 130 2.36 15.76 8.08
C ILE A 130 2.10 17.24 8.36
N TYR A 131 1.51 17.93 7.38
CA TYR A 131 1.16 19.34 7.50
C TYR A 131 -0.32 19.58 7.77
N LYS A 132 -1.19 18.57 7.54
CA LYS A 132 -2.61 18.60 7.88
C LYS A 132 -3.04 17.26 8.46
N PHE A 133 -3.67 17.30 9.61
CA PHE A 133 -4.23 16.15 10.29
C PHE A 133 -5.54 16.51 10.98
N SER A 134 -6.59 15.70 10.78
CA SER A 134 -7.88 15.85 11.45
C SER A 134 -8.67 14.55 11.38
N MET A 135 -9.40 14.18 12.44
CA MET A 135 -10.36 13.07 12.46
C MET A 135 -11.81 13.56 12.52
N ARG A 136 -12.01 14.88 12.47
CA ARG A 136 -13.34 15.50 12.49
C ARG A 136 -13.53 16.40 11.28
N ASP A 137 -14.77 16.53 10.83
CA ASP A 137 -15.09 17.49 9.77
C ASP A 137 -15.14 18.91 10.36
N PRO A 138 -14.47 19.90 9.74
CA PRO A 138 -14.48 21.27 10.23
C PRO A 138 -15.91 21.81 10.36
N GLY A 139 -16.24 22.33 11.54
CA GLY A 139 -17.57 22.92 11.84
C GLY A 139 -18.67 21.91 12.16
N LEU A 140 -18.42 20.59 12.11
CA LEU A 140 -19.40 19.54 12.36
C LEU A 140 -18.91 18.62 13.49
N SER A 141 -19.15 18.98 14.75
CA SER A 141 -18.65 18.24 15.93
C SER A 141 -19.20 16.80 16.04
N GLN A 142 -20.34 16.52 15.40
CA GLN A 142 -21.03 15.23 15.44
C GLN A 142 -20.66 14.31 14.28
N PHE A 143 -19.71 14.73 13.43
CA PHE A 143 -19.31 13.97 12.26
C PHE A 143 -17.80 13.72 12.25
N TYR A 144 -17.45 12.50 11.89
CA TYR A 144 -16.07 12.06 11.74
C TYR A 144 -15.68 11.98 10.27
N ARG A 145 -14.54 12.53 9.94
CA ARG A 145 -13.88 12.43 8.64
C ARG A 145 -12.39 12.56 8.83
N GLY A 146 -11.68 11.47 8.58
CA GLY A 146 -10.23 11.47 8.67
C GLY A 146 -9.60 12.23 7.49
N ARG A 147 -8.59 13.06 7.78
CA ARG A 147 -7.80 13.78 6.78
C ARG A 147 -6.35 13.77 7.16
N ILE A 148 -5.50 13.29 6.27
CA ILE A 148 -4.04 13.40 6.38
C ILE A 148 -3.52 14.00 5.08
N SER A 149 -2.70 15.06 5.20
CA SER A 149 -1.93 15.57 4.08
C SER A 149 -0.47 15.67 4.51
N ALA A 150 0.41 15.07 3.72
CA ALA A 150 1.83 14.99 4.03
C ALA A 150 2.68 15.11 2.76
N SER A 151 3.85 15.72 2.88
CA SER A 151 4.92 15.60 1.90
C SER A 151 5.79 14.40 2.23
N VAL A 152 6.27 13.72 1.20
CA VAL A 152 7.16 12.56 1.30
C VAL A 152 8.46 12.86 0.59
N VAL A 153 9.58 12.74 1.31
CA VAL A 153 10.93 12.96 0.75
C VAL A 153 11.78 11.75 1.07
N VAL A 154 12.42 11.17 0.05
CA VAL A 154 13.44 10.14 0.27
C VAL A 154 14.81 10.80 0.36
N LEU A 155 15.55 10.50 1.42
CA LEU A 155 16.94 10.85 1.58
C LEU A 155 17.78 9.61 1.29
N ASP A 156 18.58 9.66 0.24
CA ASP A 156 19.50 8.60 -0.16
C ASP A 156 20.92 8.96 0.31
N LEU A 157 21.46 8.15 1.21
CA LEU A 157 22.78 8.31 1.79
C LEU A 157 23.83 7.37 1.16
N THR A 158 23.49 6.72 0.04
CA THR A 158 24.40 5.75 -0.60
C THR A 158 25.38 6.39 -1.59
N ALA A 159 25.30 7.70 -1.82
CA ALA A 159 26.19 8.41 -2.72
C ALA A 159 27.65 8.35 -2.25
N LYS A 160 28.59 8.12 -3.18
CA LYS A 160 30.01 7.90 -2.90
C LYS A 160 30.76 9.14 -2.41
N ASP A 161 30.20 10.31 -2.66
CA ASP A 161 30.78 11.63 -2.34
C ASP A 161 30.26 12.20 -1.01
N GLU A 162 29.64 11.36 -0.16
CA GLU A 162 29.00 11.73 1.12
C GLU A 162 27.84 12.76 0.94
N THR A 163 27.45 13.06 -0.28
CA THR A 163 26.30 13.93 -0.52
C THR A 163 25.00 13.17 -0.25
N VAL A 164 24.05 13.82 0.39
CA VAL A 164 22.72 13.27 0.61
C VAL A 164 21.81 13.69 -0.56
N ARG A 165 21.40 12.72 -1.35
CA ARG A 165 20.43 12.95 -2.42
C ARG A 165 19.04 13.05 -1.83
N ARG A 166 18.35 14.17 -2.07
CA ARG A 166 16.95 14.39 -1.66
C ARG A 166 16.04 14.20 -2.87
N VAL A 167 15.10 13.28 -2.77
CA VAL A 167 14.13 12.97 -3.84
C VAL A 167 12.74 13.25 -3.28
N PRO A 168 12.14 14.41 -3.61
CA PRO A 168 10.74 14.67 -3.26
C PRO A 168 9.84 13.76 -4.11
N LEU A 169 8.84 13.18 -3.48
CA LEU A 169 7.76 12.43 -4.13
C LEU A 169 6.49 13.28 -4.13
N GLU A 170 5.47 12.85 -4.86
CA GLU A 170 4.16 13.50 -4.82
C GLU A 170 3.60 13.52 -3.41
N ASP A 171 2.93 14.61 -3.04
CA ASP A 171 2.25 14.74 -1.76
C ASP A 171 1.15 13.69 -1.62
N VAL A 172 1.02 13.15 -0.41
CA VAL A 172 -0.06 12.21 -0.08
C VAL A 172 -1.19 12.97 0.57
N VAL A 173 -2.37 12.92 -0.05
CA VAL A 173 -3.60 13.51 0.49
C VAL A 173 -4.66 12.43 0.60
N VAL A 174 -5.11 12.15 1.83
CA VAL A 174 -6.13 11.15 2.12
C VAL A 174 -7.29 11.78 2.87
N VAL A 175 -8.49 11.43 2.45
CA VAL A 175 -9.75 11.82 3.11
C VAL A 175 -10.65 10.59 3.23
N VAL A 176 -11.03 10.20 4.44
CA VAL A 176 -11.80 8.98 4.70
C VAL A 176 -13.00 9.26 5.60
N PRO A 177 -14.18 8.87 5.15
CA PRO A 177 -14.55 8.41 3.81
C PRO A 177 -14.57 9.56 2.79
N GLU A 178 -14.41 9.22 1.51
CA GLU A 178 -14.41 10.20 0.41
C GLU A 178 -15.78 10.83 0.18
N GLU A 179 -16.86 10.02 0.20
CA GLU A 179 -18.21 10.45 -0.13
C GLU A 179 -18.79 11.47 0.86
N GLY A 180 -18.32 11.45 2.11
CA GLY A 180 -18.80 12.40 3.11
C GLY A 180 -18.54 11.96 4.55
N PRO A 181 -18.76 12.84 5.53
CA PRO A 181 -18.48 12.54 6.93
C PRO A 181 -19.50 11.54 7.51
N LEU A 182 -19.04 10.69 8.45
CA LEU A 182 -19.87 9.69 9.14
C LEU A 182 -20.37 10.23 10.48
N GLY A 183 -21.65 10.05 10.76
CA GLY A 183 -22.23 10.40 12.05
C GLY A 183 -21.69 9.52 13.19
N TYR A 184 -21.47 10.11 14.36
CA TYR A 184 -20.91 9.42 15.56
C TYR A 184 -21.76 8.25 16.06
N HIS A 185 -23.03 8.14 15.66
CA HIS A 185 -23.88 6.99 15.97
C HIS A 185 -23.54 5.73 15.18
N ASN A 186 -22.88 5.90 14.02
CA ASN A 186 -22.60 4.81 13.09
C ASN A 186 -21.17 4.29 13.18
N VAL A 187 -20.24 5.13 13.63
CA VAL A 187 -18.81 4.78 13.72
C VAL A 187 -18.17 5.46 14.93
N SER A 188 -17.12 4.85 15.47
CA SER A 188 -16.26 5.49 16.46
C SER A 188 -15.15 6.29 15.78
N ILE A 189 -14.60 7.27 16.50
CA ILE A 189 -13.43 8.03 16.04
C ILE A 189 -12.22 7.13 15.78
N ASP A 190 -12.07 6.06 16.58
CA ASP A 190 -10.99 5.09 16.42
C ASP A 190 -11.13 4.30 15.11
N GLN A 191 -12.35 3.91 14.74
CA GLN A 191 -12.58 3.25 13.45
C GLN A 191 -12.24 4.16 12.27
N VAL A 192 -12.62 5.44 12.33
CA VAL A 192 -12.27 6.41 11.29
C VAL A 192 -10.75 6.62 11.24
N ARG A 193 -10.10 6.70 12.40
CA ARG A 193 -8.64 6.80 12.47
C ARG A 193 -7.96 5.59 11.81
N ASP A 194 -8.39 4.39 12.16
CA ASP A 194 -7.78 3.15 11.65
C ASP A 194 -7.98 3.02 10.12
N MET A 195 -9.16 3.39 9.60
CA MET A 195 -9.38 3.47 8.15
C MET A 195 -8.45 4.50 7.50
N THR A 196 -8.34 5.70 8.09
CA THR A 196 -7.50 6.79 7.57
C THR A 196 -6.01 6.41 7.57
N TYR A 197 -5.54 5.76 8.64
CA TYR A 197 -4.15 5.30 8.72
C TYR A 197 -3.85 4.23 7.68
N ARG A 198 -4.80 3.32 7.44
CA ARG A 198 -4.66 2.28 6.41
C ARG A 198 -4.53 2.88 5.02
N GLU A 199 -5.46 3.76 4.65
CA GLU A 199 -5.43 4.44 3.34
C GLU A 199 -4.16 5.28 3.16
N PHE A 200 -3.76 6.03 4.19
CA PHE A 200 -2.53 6.81 4.15
C PHE A 200 -1.28 5.93 4.02
N THR A 201 -1.24 4.83 4.74
CA THR A 201 -0.14 3.85 4.65
C THR A 201 -0.05 3.25 3.26
N GLN A 202 -1.18 2.87 2.69
CA GLN A 202 -1.24 2.29 1.36
C GLN A 202 -0.83 3.30 0.29
N ALA A 203 -1.37 4.53 0.33
CA ALA A 203 -1.01 5.59 -0.60
C ALA A 203 0.48 5.97 -0.52
N THR A 204 1.04 6.01 0.70
CA THR A 204 2.47 6.27 0.90
C THR A 204 3.33 5.10 0.43
N GLY A 205 2.95 3.88 0.79
CA GLY A 205 3.73 2.67 0.49
C GLY A 205 3.79 2.31 -0.99
N ARG A 206 2.71 2.55 -1.73
CA ARG A 206 2.63 2.34 -3.20
C ARG A 206 3.64 3.17 -3.98
N LYS A 207 4.19 4.23 -3.42
CA LYS A 207 5.26 5.01 -4.04
C LYS A 207 6.58 4.24 -4.20
N PHE A 208 6.73 3.10 -3.50
CA PHE A 208 8.00 2.36 -3.40
C PHE A 208 8.03 1.01 -4.11
N HIS A 209 6.92 0.57 -4.70
CA HIS A 209 6.82 -0.66 -5.50
C HIS A 209 5.76 -0.51 -6.58
N ALA A 210 5.86 -1.30 -7.65
CA ALA A 210 4.79 -1.37 -8.65
C ALA A 210 3.52 -1.99 -8.03
N TRP A 211 2.35 -1.54 -8.46
CA TRP A 211 1.07 -2.02 -7.95
C TRP A 211 -0.01 -1.96 -9.04
N GLU A 212 -1.03 -2.78 -8.89
CA GLU A 212 -2.13 -2.84 -9.84
C GLU A 212 -3.29 -1.94 -9.40
N LYS A 213 -3.77 -1.11 -10.30
CA LYS A 213 -4.99 -0.31 -10.16
C LYS A 213 -6.09 -0.93 -11.00
N GLU A 214 -7.28 -1.12 -10.43
CA GLU A 214 -8.46 -1.46 -11.23
C GLU A 214 -8.77 -0.30 -12.18
N ALA A 215 -8.86 -0.59 -13.49
CA ALA A 215 -9.29 0.39 -14.48
C ALA A 215 -10.78 0.64 -14.29
N GLU A 216 -11.16 1.91 -14.18
CA GLU A 216 -12.55 2.36 -14.11
C GLU A 216 -13.29 2.18 -15.44
#